data_e748163a142a840060a7562b9c6ebd13
#
_entry.id   e748163a142a840060a7562b9c6ebd13
#
_cell.length_a   1.000
_cell.length_b   1.000
_cell.length_c   1.000
_cell.angle_alpha   90.00
_cell.angle_beta   90.00
_cell.angle_gamma   90.00
#
_symmetry.space_group_name_H-M   'P 1'
#
loop_
_entity.id
_entity.type
_entity.pdbx_description
1 polymer ?
#
loop_
_entity_poly.entity_id
_entity_poly.type
_entity_poly.pdbx_seq_one_letter_code
_entity_poly.pdbx_strand_id
1 'polypeptide(L)'
;MTWNVALTRALATGALAVFFILPAPALAILSDDEARKAILDLRKTLASTQLELQGQIERLKSENAQLRGQIESLQRQSEELITSQKTNYQDLDARLSKFEPQTLEIEGVTGTIQPGEKAAYDEALAAFQAGQLKKADAGFAAFVRKYNASPYLPLALYWLGNTKYALKEYPGAITQLQALIKAYPKHPRIPAAMLTLGNCQLESGNKTAARKTYGDLIATYPESEVAAEARQMLARAK
;
A
#
# COMPACT_ATOMS: atom_id res chain seq x y z
N MET A 1 14.03 35.99 -9.55
CA MET A 1 13.35 37.22 -10.00
C MET A 1 13.49 38.23 -8.89
N THR A 2 14.47 39.10 -9.05
CA THR A 2 14.90 40.09 -8.06
C THR A 2 14.26 41.43 -8.43
N TRP A 3 13.44 41.96 -7.54
CA TRP A 3 12.94 43.33 -7.71
C TRP A 3 13.77 44.26 -6.84
N ASN A 4 14.67 45.03 -7.51
CA ASN A 4 15.32 46.21 -6.98
C ASN A 4 14.37 47.38 -7.08
N VAL A 5 14.00 47.98 -5.95
CA VAL A 5 13.36 49.29 -5.92
C VAL A 5 14.43 50.34 -5.61
N ALA A 6 14.78 51.10 -6.61
CA ALA A 6 15.67 52.25 -6.50
C ALA A 6 14.94 53.44 -5.87
N LEU A 7 15.45 53.90 -4.72
CA LEU A 7 15.03 55.18 -4.11
C LEU A 7 15.74 56.32 -4.84
N THR A 8 15.01 57.13 -5.62
CA THR A 8 15.47 58.40 -6.16
C THR A 8 15.29 59.50 -5.11
N ARG A 9 16.40 60.05 -4.66
CA ARG A 9 16.47 61.28 -3.86
C ARG A 9 16.26 62.45 -4.79
N ALA A 10 15.19 63.22 -4.58
CA ALA A 10 15.04 64.54 -5.16
C ALA A 10 15.47 65.60 -4.13
N LEU A 11 16.60 66.27 -4.42
CA LEU A 11 17.04 67.49 -3.73
C LEU A 11 16.32 68.67 -4.35
N ALA A 12 15.41 69.30 -3.62
CA ALA A 12 14.84 70.57 -3.98
C ALA A 12 15.52 71.70 -3.20
N THR A 13 16.37 72.42 -3.85
CA THR A 13 16.94 73.68 -3.38
C THR A 13 15.91 74.85 -3.53
N GLY A 14 15.28 75.18 -2.36
CA GLY A 14 14.36 76.31 -2.29
C GLY A 14 15.08 77.59 -1.86
N ALA A 15 15.00 78.60 -2.66
CA ALA A 15 15.61 79.98 -2.48
C ALA A 15 14.98 80.62 -1.25
N LEU A 16 15.88 81.16 -0.43
CA LEU A 16 15.56 82.02 0.74
C LEU A 16 15.14 83.41 0.26
N ALA A 17 13.84 83.74 0.21
CA ALA A 17 13.36 85.11 0.07
C ALA A 17 13.19 85.72 1.46
N VAL A 18 14.10 86.62 1.82
CA VAL A 18 14.01 87.41 3.05
C VAL A 18 13.01 88.52 2.81
N PHE A 19 11.80 88.37 3.35
CA PHE A 19 10.79 89.43 3.39
C PHE A 19 10.95 90.17 4.75
N PHE A 20 11.47 91.37 4.70
CA PHE A 20 11.49 92.29 5.84
C PHE A 20 10.06 92.79 6.06
N ILE A 21 9.32 92.20 6.98
CA ILE A 21 8.04 92.74 7.45
C ILE A 21 8.31 93.50 8.72
N LEU A 22 8.09 94.76 8.72
CA LEU A 22 8.07 95.62 9.87
C LEU A 22 7.13 95.13 10.90
N PRO A 23 7.51 95.16 12.23
CA PRO A 23 6.59 94.68 13.28
C PRO A 23 5.51 95.75 13.48
N ALA A 24 4.31 95.47 13.00
CA ALA A 24 3.14 96.06 13.58
C ALA A 24 2.93 95.48 14.94
N PRO A 25 2.75 96.26 16.01
CA PRO A 25 2.35 95.68 17.32
C PRO A 25 0.91 95.22 17.23
N ALA A 26 0.73 94.02 16.84
CA ALA A 26 -0.54 93.31 17.13
C ALA A 26 -0.62 93.15 18.64
N LEU A 27 -1.21 94.13 19.31
CA LEU A 27 -1.73 93.97 20.67
C LEU A 27 -2.89 92.98 20.63
N ALA A 28 -2.59 91.68 20.48
CA ALA A 28 -3.48 90.59 20.86
C ALA A 28 -3.45 90.50 22.38
N ILE A 29 -4.22 91.28 23.02
CA ILE A 29 -4.60 91.12 24.41
C ILE A 29 -5.54 89.89 24.41
N LEU A 30 -4.96 88.72 24.25
CA LEU A 30 -5.57 87.52 24.75
C LEU A 30 -5.38 87.60 26.25
N SER A 31 -6.50 87.75 26.96
CA SER A 31 -6.44 87.76 28.42
C SER A 31 -5.69 86.47 28.85
N ASP A 32 -4.73 86.63 29.80
CA ASP A 32 -3.89 85.50 30.30
C ASP A 32 -4.79 84.35 30.74
N ASP A 33 -6.02 84.60 31.10
CA ASP A 33 -7.01 83.61 31.50
C ASP A 33 -7.60 82.79 30.36
N GLU A 34 -7.79 83.35 29.12
CA GLU A 34 -8.24 82.56 27.98
C GLU A 34 -7.16 81.65 27.44
N ALA A 35 -5.91 82.08 27.41
CA ALA A 35 -4.78 81.30 27.07
C ALA A 35 -4.57 80.13 28.08
N ARG A 36 -4.68 80.40 29.36
CA ARG A 36 -4.64 79.39 30.43
C ARG A 36 -5.75 78.36 30.32
N LYS A 37 -6.95 78.80 30.03
CA LYS A 37 -8.11 77.90 29.85
C LYS A 37 -7.92 77.01 28.62
N ALA A 38 -7.45 77.55 27.47
CA ALA A 38 -7.14 76.79 26.28
C ALA A 38 -6.01 75.75 26.55
N ILE A 39 -4.97 76.10 27.30
CA ILE A 39 -3.92 75.16 27.68
C ILE A 39 -4.46 74.06 28.58
N LEU A 40 -5.34 74.36 29.51
CA LEU A 40 -5.95 73.36 30.38
C LEU A 40 -6.85 72.40 29.63
N ASP A 41 -7.65 72.91 28.69
CA ASP A 41 -8.50 72.08 27.82
C ASP A 41 -7.69 71.19 26.86
N LEU A 42 -6.55 71.75 26.32
CA LEU A 42 -5.63 70.96 25.51
C LEU A 42 -4.97 69.83 26.34
N ARG A 43 -4.53 70.14 27.53
CA ARG A 43 -3.99 69.13 28.47
C ARG A 43 -4.99 68.04 28.80
N LYS A 44 -6.27 68.42 29.04
CA LYS A 44 -7.34 67.49 29.32
C LYS A 44 -7.61 66.57 28.13
N THR A 45 -7.69 67.17 26.93
CA THR A 45 -7.90 66.41 25.70
C THR A 45 -6.71 65.48 25.42
N LEU A 46 -5.48 65.96 25.60
CA LEU A 46 -4.29 65.13 25.45
C LEU A 46 -4.28 63.94 26.42
N ALA A 47 -4.61 64.17 27.70
CA ALA A 47 -4.70 63.11 28.70
C ALA A 47 -5.78 62.09 28.36
N SER A 48 -6.98 62.55 27.92
CA SER A 48 -8.04 61.66 27.50
C SER A 48 -7.69 60.82 26.25
N THR A 49 -7.09 61.46 25.25
CA THR A 49 -6.60 60.74 24.04
C THR A 49 -5.49 59.73 24.37
N GLN A 50 -4.59 60.11 25.31
CA GLN A 50 -3.57 59.17 25.76
C GLN A 50 -4.11 57.95 26.46
N LEU A 51 -5.12 58.10 27.30
CA LEU A 51 -5.83 56.99 27.97
C LEU A 51 -6.57 56.10 26.95
N GLU A 52 -7.20 56.76 25.95
CA GLU A 52 -7.92 56.04 24.89
C GLU A 52 -6.97 55.22 24.04
N LEU A 53 -5.86 55.79 23.59
CA LEU A 53 -4.78 55.10 22.85
C LEU A 53 -4.22 53.94 23.67
N GLN A 54 -4.00 54.16 24.96
CA GLN A 54 -3.49 53.09 25.85
C GLN A 54 -4.51 51.94 25.95
N GLY A 55 -5.81 52.24 26.02
CA GLY A 55 -6.89 51.25 26.00
C GLY A 55 -6.93 50.48 24.67
N GLN A 56 -6.72 51.18 23.53
CA GLN A 56 -6.69 50.55 22.22
C GLN A 56 -5.46 49.62 22.08
N ILE A 57 -4.29 50.05 22.58
CA ILE A 57 -3.06 49.23 22.59
C ILE A 57 -3.28 47.94 23.41
N GLU A 58 -3.89 48.03 24.59
CA GLU A 58 -4.15 46.83 25.40
C GLU A 58 -5.16 45.88 24.73
N ARG A 59 -6.19 46.40 24.08
CA ARG A 59 -7.13 45.58 23.28
C ARG A 59 -6.42 44.89 22.15
N LEU A 60 -5.62 45.61 21.36
CA LEU A 60 -4.85 45.03 20.23
C LEU A 60 -3.85 43.97 20.70
N LYS A 61 -3.21 44.17 21.86
CA LYS A 61 -2.35 43.16 22.46
C LYS A 61 -3.11 41.90 22.85
N SER A 62 -4.28 42.06 23.46
CA SER A 62 -5.17 40.93 23.83
C SER A 62 -5.65 40.16 22.61
N GLU A 63 -6.12 40.88 21.58
CA GLU A 63 -6.57 40.27 20.30
C GLU A 63 -5.39 39.54 19.62
N ASN A 64 -4.20 40.14 19.63
CA ASN A 64 -3.01 39.49 19.05
C ASN A 64 -2.63 38.20 19.82
N ALA A 65 -2.73 38.21 21.16
CA ALA A 65 -2.50 37.02 21.96
C ALA A 65 -3.54 35.92 21.68
N GLN A 66 -4.80 36.30 21.53
CA GLN A 66 -5.88 35.39 21.17
C GLN A 66 -5.67 34.79 19.76
N LEU A 67 -5.34 35.62 18.78
CA LEU A 67 -5.08 35.17 17.39
C LEU A 67 -3.88 34.20 17.33
N ARG A 68 -2.82 34.51 18.08
CA ARG A 68 -1.66 33.58 18.20
C ARG A 68 -2.06 32.24 18.78
N GLY A 69 -2.86 32.22 19.84
CA GLY A 69 -3.40 30.99 20.41
C GLY A 69 -4.26 30.18 19.43
N GLN A 70 -5.07 30.89 18.61
CA GLN A 70 -5.85 30.23 17.54
C GLN A 70 -4.96 29.65 16.45
N ILE A 71 -3.91 30.38 16.02
CA ILE A 71 -2.94 29.89 15.03
C ILE A 71 -2.23 28.64 15.54
N GLU A 72 -1.75 28.64 16.77
CA GLU A 72 -1.10 27.46 17.36
C GLU A 72 -2.05 26.26 17.49
N SER A 73 -3.33 26.51 17.80
CA SER A 73 -4.35 25.45 17.83
C SER A 73 -4.63 24.89 16.46
N LEU A 74 -4.77 25.74 15.44
CA LEU A 74 -4.98 25.33 14.05
C LEU A 74 -3.77 24.58 13.48
N GLN A 75 -2.57 25.02 13.83
CA GLN A 75 -1.35 24.30 13.43
C GLN A 75 -1.32 22.88 14.01
N ARG A 76 -1.59 22.72 15.30
CA ARG A 76 -1.69 21.38 15.93
C ARG A 76 -2.75 20.52 15.27
N GLN A 77 -3.95 21.05 15.04
CA GLN A 77 -5.01 20.32 14.36
C GLN A 77 -4.62 19.91 12.93
N SER A 78 -3.92 20.78 12.21
CA SER A 78 -3.41 20.48 10.87
C SER A 78 -2.36 19.36 10.89
N GLU A 79 -1.44 19.37 11.85
CA GLU A 79 -0.44 18.31 12.03
C GLU A 79 -1.07 16.96 12.41
N GLU A 80 -2.07 16.98 13.30
CA GLU A 80 -2.86 15.79 13.66
C GLU A 80 -3.60 15.20 12.46
N LEU A 81 -4.24 16.07 11.64
CA LEU A 81 -4.93 15.65 10.42
C LEU A 81 -3.98 15.04 9.40
N ILE A 82 -2.81 15.68 9.17
CA ILE A 82 -1.78 15.17 8.25
C ILE A 82 -1.28 13.80 8.73
N THR A 83 -1.02 13.65 10.03
CA THR A 83 -0.56 12.38 10.60
C THR A 83 -1.62 11.29 10.50
N SER A 84 -2.87 11.61 10.82
CA SER A 84 -4.00 10.69 10.69
C SER A 84 -4.22 10.27 9.24
N GLN A 85 -4.17 11.23 8.32
CA GLN A 85 -4.30 10.94 6.88
C GLN A 85 -3.19 10.02 6.39
N LYS A 86 -1.94 10.28 6.77
CA LYS A 86 -0.79 9.42 6.43
C LYS A 86 -0.98 8.00 6.95
N THR A 87 -1.41 7.86 8.20
CA THR A 87 -1.67 6.55 8.80
C THR A 87 -2.79 5.80 8.08
N ASN A 88 -3.88 6.49 7.73
CA ASN A 88 -4.98 5.92 6.98
C ASN A 88 -4.57 5.47 5.58
N TYR A 89 -3.73 6.25 4.88
CA TYR A 89 -3.19 5.84 3.59
C TYR A 89 -2.27 4.62 3.72
N GLN A 90 -1.43 4.56 4.74
CA GLN A 90 -0.56 3.40 4.99
C GLN A 90 -1.37 2.13 5.30
N ASP A 91 -2.44 2.24 6.11
CA ASP A 91 -3.34 1.11 6.38
C ASP A 91 -4.07 0.67 5.10
N LEU A 92 -4.58 1.63 4.33
CA LEU A 92 -5.26 1.34 3.07
C LEU A 92 -4.32 0.67 2.06
N ASP A 93 -3.08 1.16 1.93
CA ASP A 93 -2.06 0.60 1.05
C ASP A 93 -1.67 -0.83 1.47
N ALA A 94 -1.46 -1.04 2.79
CA ALA A 94 -1.21 -2.37 3.35
C ALA A 94 -2.37 -3.35 3.17
N ARG A 95 -3.60 -2.86 3.11
CA ARG A 95 -4.80 -3.68 2.82
C ARG A 95 -4.95 -3.95 1.34
N LEU A 96 -4.69 -2.95 0.49
CA LEU A 96 -4.71 -3.07 -0.97
C LEU A 96 -3.64 -4.04 -1.47
N SER A 97 -2.44 -3.97 -0.92
CA SER A 97 -1.35 -4.87 -1.31
C SER A 97 -1.68 -6.37 -1.12
N LYS A 98 -2.60 -6.70 -0.20
CA LYS A 98 -3.10 -8.07 -0.05
C LYS A 98 -4.01 -8.53 -1.20
N PHE A 99 -4.54 -7.58 -1.96
CA PHE A 99 -5.41 -7.84 -3.11
C PHE A 99 -4.71 -7.64 -4.45
N GLU A 100 -3.45 -7.16 -4.42
CA GLU A 100 -2.66 -7.03 -5.63
C GLU A 100 -2.10 -8.37 -6.07
N PRO A 101 -2.11 -8.66 -7.39
CA PRO A 101 -1.48 -9.85 -7.93
C PRO A 101 0.02 -9.84 -7.65
N GLN A 102 0.51 -10.89 -6.97
CA GLN A 102 1.94 -11.03 -6.64
C GLN A 102 2.59 -12.03 -7.59
N THR A 103 3.77 -11.69 -8.10
CA THR A 103 4.57 -12.64 -8.88
C THR A 103 5.43 -13.45 -7.93
N LEU A 104 5.22 -14.77 -7.90
CA LEU A 104 5.99 -15.72 -7.10
C LEU A 104 6.54 -16.85 -7.96
N GLU A 105 7.62 -17.46 -7.49
CA GLU A 105 8.15 -18.71 -8.03
C GLU A 105 7.83 -19.85 -7.06
N ILE A 106 7.18 -20.89 -7.56
CA ILE A 106 6.77 -22.05 -6.78
C ILE A 106 7.29 -23.33 -7.45
N GLU A 107 8.18 -24.04 -6.80
CA GLU A 107 8.84 -25.25 -7.31
C GLU A 107 9.33 -25.10 -8.78
N GLY A 108 9.95 -23.94 -9.11
CA GLY A 108 10.50 -23.66 -10.44
C GLY A 108 9.49 -23.12 -11.46
N VAL A 109 8.28 -22.82 -11.05
CA VAL A 109 7.25 -22.20 -11.90
C VAL A 109 7.00 -20.78 -11.43
N THR A 110 7.38 -19.81 -12.25
CA THR A 110 7.10 -18.38 -12.00
C THR A 110 5.74 -17.98 -12.56
N GLY A 111 4.95 -17.30 -11.79
CA GLY A 111 3.64 -16.80 -12.23
C GLY A 111 3.05 -15.78 -11.28
N THR A 112 1.99 -15.13 -11.74
CA THR A 112 1.24 -14.15 -10.95
C THR A 112 0.14 -14.84 -10.18
N ILE A 113 0.12 -14.65 -8.87
CA ILE A 113 -0.89 -15.21 -7.96
C ILE A 113 -2.01 -14.19 -7.78
N GLN A 114 -3.24 -14.64 -7.95
CA GLN A 114 -4.44 -13.83 -7.72
C GLN A 114 -4.86 -13.87 -6.23
N PRO A 115 -5.56 -12.85 -5.75
CA PRO A 115 -6.11 -12.84 -4.39
C PRO A 115 -6.99 -14.07 -4.12
N GLY A 116 -6.77 -14.70 -2.97
CA GLY A 116 -7.49 -15.92 -2.56
C GLY A 116 -6.98 -17.23 -3.19
N GLU A 117 -6.07 -17.18 -4.16
CA GLU A 117 -5.53 -18.35 -4.85
C GLU A 117 -4.76 -19.27 -3.89
N LYS A 118 -3.82 -18.70 -3.15
CA LYS A 118 -3.08 -19.46 -2.11
C LYS A 118 -3.99 -20.08 -1.07
N ALA A 119 -4.98 -19.34 -0.60
CA ALA A 119 -5.93 -19.83 0.41
C ALA A 119 -6.75 -21.01 -0.12
N ALA A 120 -7.20 -20.94 -1.39
CA ALA A 120 -7.94 -22.04 -2.02
C ALA A 120 -7.09 -23.29 -2.20
N TYR A 121 -5.81 -23.13 -2.56
CA TYR A 121 -4.85 -24.23 -2.64
C TYR A 121 -4.60 -24.85 -1.25
N ASP A 122 -4.30 -24.03 -0.24
CA ASP A 122 -4.00 -24.46 1.11
C ASP A 122 -5.21 -25.18 1.75
N GLU A 123 -6.44 -24.72 1.52
CA GLU A 123 -7.65 -25.38 2.01
C GLU A 123 -7.82 -26.79 1.39
N ALA A 124 -7.60 -26.91 0.08
CA ALA A 124 -7.69 -28.20 -0.59
C ALA A 124 -6.60 -29.17 -0.09
N LEU A 125 -5.38 -28.66 0.13
CA LEU A 125 -4.27 -29.45 0.67
C LEU A 125 -4.52 -29.89 2.11
N ALA A 126 -5.03 -29.01 2.95
CA ALA A 126 -5.42 -29.36 4.33
C ALA A 126 -6.51 -30.44 4.37
N ALA A 127 -7.50 -30.37 3.47
CA ALA A 127 -8.52 -31.39 3.34
C ALA A 127 -7.92 -32.75 2.94
N PHE A 128 -6.94 -32.76 2.01
CA PHE A 128 -6.22 -33.98 1.62
C PHE A 128 -5.46 -34.58 2.82
N GLN A 129 -4.70 -33.75 3.54
CA GLN A 129 -3.92 -34.16 4.72
C GLN A 129 -4.82 -34.69 5.85
N ALA A 130 -6.02 -34.15 5.99
CA ALA A 130 -7.02 -34.61 6.95
C ALA A 130 -7.79 -35.87 6.48
N GLY A 131 -7.44 -36.46 5.33
CA GLY A 131 -8.14 -37.63 4.79
C GLY A 131 -9.54 -37.35 4.24
N GLN A 132 -9.93 -36.07 4.13
CA GLN A 132 -11.23 -35.66 3.58
C GLN A 132 -11.17 -35.63 2.04
N LEU A 133 -10.95 -36.80 1.44
CA LEU A 133 -10.63 -36.96 0.03
C LEU A 133 -11.66 -36.34 -0.91
N LYS A 134 -12.96 -36.45 -0.64
CA LYS A 134 -14.00 -35.84 -1.47
C LYS A 134 -13.95 -34.30 -1.45
N LYS A 135 -13.66 -33.71 -0.27
CA LYS A 135 -13.48 -32.28 -0.14
C LYS A 135 -12.22 -31.81 -0.87
N ALA A 136 -11.13 -32.55 -0.73
CA ALA A 136 -9.87 -32.26 -1.44
C ALA A 136 -10.03 -32.33 -2.97
N ASP A 137 -10.72 -33.35 -3.47
CA ASP A 137 -11.02 -33.50 -4.92
C ASP A 137 -11.81 -32.32 -5.45
N ALA A 138 -12.90 -31.94 -4.79
CA ALA A 138 -13.70 -30.79 -5.16
C ALA A 138 -12.86 -29.48 -5.12
N GLY A 139 -12.04 -29.29 -4.08
CA GLY A 139 -11.18 -28.11 -3.90
C GLY A 139 -10.12 -27.99 -4.99
N PHE A 140 -9.34 -29.05 -5.21
CA PHE A 140 -8.32 -29.05 -6.28
C PHE A 140 -8.93 -28.97 -7.68
N ALA A 141 -10.06 -29.63 -7.94
CA ALA A 141 -10.75 -29.53 -9.23
C ALA A 141 -11.27 -28.10 -9.50
N ALA A 142 -11.79 -27.43 -8.48
CA ALA A 142 -12.19 -26.03 -8.58
C ALA A 142 -10.97 -25.12 -8.81
N PHE A 143 -9.86 -25.36 -8.12
CA PHE A 143 -8.62 -24.65 -8.27
C PHE A 143 -8.09 -24.73 -9.70
N VAL A 144 -7.92 -25.93 -10.25
CA VAL A 144 -7.42 -26.15 -11.61
C VAL A 144 -8.25 -25.45 -12.66
N ARG A 145 -9.59 -25.41 -12.48
CA ARG A 145 -10.48 -24.69 -13.40
C ARG A 145 -10.35 -23.19 -13.31
N LYS A 146 -10.26 -22.65 -12.08
CA LYS A 146 -10.28 -21.20 -11.84
C LYS A 146 -8.93 -20.55 -12.06
N TYR A 147 -7.85 -21.22 -11.68
CA TYR A 147 -6.50 -20.68 -11.65
C TYR A 147 -5.56 -21.41 -12.63
N ASN A 148 -5.97 -21.47 -13.89
CA ASN A 148 -5.27 -22.25 -14.92
C ASN A 148 -3.93 -21.65 -15.37
N ALA A 149 -3.59 -20.42 -14.95
CA ALA A 149 -2.30 -19.77 -15.19
C ALA A 149 -1.47 -19.62 -13.92
N SER A 150 -1.90 -20.26 -12.82
CA SER A 150 -1.26 -20.19 -11.51
C SER A 150 0.08 -20.91 -11.47
N PRO A 151 1.09 -20.37 -10.75
CA PRO A 151 2.30 -21.14 -10.43
C PRO A 151 2.02 -22.34 -9.50
N TYR A 152 0.88 -22.39 -8.81
CA TYR A 152 0.41 -23.57 -8.07
C TYR A 152 -0.21 -24.65 -8.95
N LEU A 153 -0.49 -24.39 -10.23
CA LEU A 153 -1.20 -25.33 -11.09
C LEU A 153 -0.53 -26.72 -11.17
N PRO A 154 0.80 -26.84 -11.32
CA PRO A 154 1.45 -28.16 -11.33
C PRO A 154 1.20 -28.94 -10.03
N LEU A 155 1.31 -28.25 -8.89
CA LEU A 155 1.04 -28.87 -7.57
C LEU A 155 -0.43 -29.26 -7.42
N ALA A 156 -1.36 -28.41 -7.89
CA ALA A 156 -2.78 -28.72 -7.85
C ALA A 156 -3.14 -29.92 -8.71
N LEU A 157 -2.56 -30.02 -9.91
CA LEU A 157 -2.71 -31.22 -10.79
C LEU A 157 -2.14 -32.49 -10.13
N TYR A 158 -0.97 -32.37 -9.50
CA TYR A 158 -0.35 -33.47 -8.76
C TYR A 158 -1.27 -33.97 -7.63
N TRP A 159 -1.71 -33.06 -6.76
CA TRP A 159 -2.57 -33.43 -5.63
C TRP A 159 -3.96 -33.90 -6.07
N LEU A 160 -4.52 -33.31 -7.12
CA LEU A 160 -5.79 -33.78 -7.69
C LEU A 160 -5.66 -35.22 -8.24
N GLY A 161 -4.56 -35.51 -8.93
CA GLY A 161 -4.27 -36.86 -9.39
C GLY A 161 -4.14 -37.86 -8.24
N ASN A 162 -3.38 -37.50 -7.18
CA ASN A 162 -3.24 -38.36 -6.00
C ASN A 162 -4.56 -38.52 -5.23
N THR A 163 -5.35 -37.48 -5.11
CA THR A 163 -6.67 -37.54 -4.47
C THR A 163 -7.61 -38.49 -5.22
N LYS A 164 -7.66 -38.38 -6.54
CA LYS A 164 -8.45 -39.27 -7.37
C LYS A 164 -7.96 -40.74 -7.32
N TYR A 165 -6.65 -40.94 -7.24
CA TYR A 165 -6.07 -42.26 -7.03
C TYR A 165 -6.54 -42.86 -5.70
N ALA A 166 -6.47 -42.09 -4.60
CA ALA A 166 -6.93 -42.51 -3.28
C ALA A 166 -8.46 -42.79 -3.26
N LEU A 167 -9.24 -42.10 -4.06
CA LEU A 167 -10.67 -42.34 -4.27
C LEU A 167 -10.94 -43.52 -5.22
N LYS A 168 -9.92 -44.15 -5.78
CA LYS A 168 -10.00 -45.16 -6.84
C LYS A 168 -10.64 -44.71 -8.15
N GLU A 169 -10.67 -43.38 -8.39
CA GLU A 169 -11.12 -42.77 -9.62
C GLU A 169 -9.99 -42.75 -10.65
N TYR A 170 -9.46 -43.94 -11.00
CA TYR A 170 -8.24 -44.09 -11.82
C TYR A 170 -8.28 -43.35 -13.16
N PRO A 171 -9.37 -43.37 -13.96
CA PRO A 171 -9.41 -42.60 -15.23
C PRO A 171 -9.21 -41.10 -15.03
N GLY A 172 -9.84 -40.54 -13.98
CA GLY A 172 -9.69 -39.14 -13.63
C GLY A 172 -8.29 -38.81 -13.16
N ALA A 173 -7.67 -39.66 -12.32
CA ALA A 173 -6.30 -39.52 -11.87
C ALA A 173 -5.30 -39.52 -13.04
N ILE A 174 -5.43 -40.48 -13.96
CA ILE A 174 -4.62 -40.59 -15.18
C ILE A 174 -4.67 -39.28 -15.97
N THR A 175 -5.85 -38.73 -16.19
CA THR A 175 -6.03 -37.49 -16.95
C THR A 175 -5.27 -36.33 -16.31
N GLN A 176 -5.35 -36.13 -14.99
CA GLN A 176 -4.68 -35.03 -14.31
C GLN A 176 -3.16 -35.19 -14.28
N LEU A 177 -2.68 -36.40 -14.01
CA LEU A 177 -1.24 -36.69 -13.96
C LEU A 177 -0.61 -36.59 -15.35
N GLN A 178 -1.28 -37.03 -16.39
CA GLN A 178 -0.82 -36.85 -17.79
C GLN A 178 -0.79 -35.37 -18.19
N ALA A 179 -1.77 -34.58 -17.79
CA ALA A 179 -1.78 -33.14 -17.99
C ALA A 179 -0.58 -32.48 -17.33
N LEU A 180 -0.27 -32.84 -16.08
CA LEU A 180 0.90 -32.35 -15.36
C LEU A 180 2.20 -32.70 -16.10
N ILE A 181 2.42 -33.96 -16.43
CA ILE A 181 3.63 -34.46 -17.08
C ILE A 181 3.85 -33.80 -18.44
N LYS A 182 2.79 -33.60 -19.20
CA LYS A 182 2.84 -32.97 -20.51
C LYS A 182 3.12 -31.47 -20.45
N ALA A 183 2.46 -30.75 -19.53
CA ALA A 183 2.57 -29.29 -19.44
C ALA A 183 3.84 -28.83 -18.70
N TYR A 184 4.32 -29.62 -17.74
CA TYR A 184 5.42 -29.25 -16.85
C TYR A 184 6.51 -30.35 -16.74
N PRO A 185 7.13 -30.77 -17.85
CA PRO A 185 8.01 -31.97 -17.87
C PRO A 185 9.26 -31.85 -17.00
N LYS A 186 9.64 -30.65 -16.59
CA LYS A 186 10.81 -30.38 -15.74
C LYS A 186 10.46 -30.14 -14.27
N HIS A 187 9.18 -30.23 -13.91
CA HIS A 187 8.75 -29.94 -12.54
C HIS A 187 9.27 -31.02 -11.57
N PRO A 188 9.72 -30.66 -10.34
CA PRO A 188 10.27 -31.62 -9.37
C PRO A 188 9.34 -32.78 -8.99
N ARG A 189 8.04 -32.58 -9.12
CA ARG A 189 7.01 -33.62 -8.82
C ARG A 189 6.82 -34.64 -9.94
N ILE A 190 7.47 -34.49 -11.09
CA ILE A 190 7.25 -35.41 -12.23
C ILE A 190 7.58 -36.88 -11.92
N PRO A 191 8.70 -37.22 -11.25
CA PRO A 191 8.97 -38.61 -10.92
C PRO A 191 7.86 -39.25 -10.06
N ALA A 192 7.38 -38.53 -9.04
CA ALA A 192 6.28 -38.99 -8.18
C ALA A 192 4.95 -39.07 -8.94
N ALA A 193 4.68 -38.10 -9.82
CA ALA A 193 3.49 -38.14 -10.69
C ALA A 193 3.49 -39.33 -11.65
N MET A 194 4.65 -39.66 -12.21
CA MET A 194 4.79 -40.85 -13.07
C MET A 194 4.58 -42.16 -12.30
N LEU A 195 5.08 -42.23 -11.06
CA LEU A 195 4.81 -43.42 -10.22
C LEU A 195 3.32 -43.57 -9.96
N THR A 196 2.64 -42.52 -9.51
CA THR A 196 1.17 -42.54 -9.28
C THR A 196 0.41 -42.85 -10.57
N LEU A 197 0.84 -42.30 -11.71
CA LEU A 197 0.25 -42.59 -13.02
C LEU A 197 0.37 -44.09 -13.36
N GLY A 198 1.53 -44.68 -13.16
CA GLY A 198 1.76 -46.10 -13.37
C GLY A 198 0.87 -46.96 -12.46
N ASN A 199 0.76 -46.56 -11.18
CA ASN A 199 -0.13 -47.24 -10.22
C ASN A 199 -1.59 -47.14 -10.66
N CYS A 200 -2.07 -45.97 -11.11
CA CYS A 200 -3.44 -45.82 -11.65
C CYS A 200 -3.69 -46.72 -12.85
N GLN A 201 -2.74 -46.81 -13.77
CA GLN A 201 -2.82 -47.66 -14.97
C GLN A 201 -2.84 -49.15 -14.60
N LEU A 202 -2.03 -49.55 -13.66
CA LEU A 202 -1.99 -50.94 -13.16
C LEU A 202 -3.31 -51.34 -12.51
N GLU A 203 -3.81 -50.54 -11.56
CA GLU A 203 -5.05 -50.76 -10.84
C GLU A 203 -6.29 -50.71 -11.75
N SER A 204 -6.24 -49.94 -12.81
CA SER A 204 -7.29 -49.92 -13.87
C SER A 204 -7.18 -51.07 -14.86
N GLY A 205 -6.24 -52.03 -14.66
CA GLY A 205 -6.03 -53.19 -15.51
C GLY A 205 -5.17 -52.95 -16.76
N ASN A 206 -4.71 -51.74 -17.00
CA ASN A 206 -3.88 -51.45 -18.16
C ASN A 206 -2.39 -51.72 -17.88
N LYS A 207 -2.03 -52.97 -17.75
CA LYS A 207 -0.67 -53.42 -17.43
C LYS A 207 0.38 -52.94 -18.46
N THR A 208 0.02 -52.91 -19.75
CA THR A 208 0.92 -52.46 -20.81
C THR A 208 1.31 -50.98 -20.63
N ALA A 209 0.35 -50.10 -20.38
CA ALA A 209 0.61 -48.72 -20.10
C ALA A 209 1.43 -48.52 -18.81
N ALA A 210 1.07 -49.24 -17.74
CA ALA A 210 1.78 -49.19 -16.47
C ALA A 210 3.26 -49.56 -16.63
N ARG A 211 3.54 -50.67 -17.31
CA ARG A 211 4.93 -51.10 -17.60
C ARG A 211 5.73 -50.07 -18.36
N LYS A 212 5.11 -49.45 -19.38
CA LYS A 212 5.73 -48.35 -20.11
C LYS A 212 6.03 -47.18 -19.19
N THR A 213 5.08 -46.70 -18.40
CA THR A 213 5.24 -45.58 -17.51
C THR A 213 6.31 -45.81 -16.45
N TYR A 214 6.37 -46.98 -15.84
CA TYR A 214 7.44 -47.32 -14.90
C TYR A 214 8.80 -47.41 -15.58
N GLY A 215 8.87 -47.98 -16.77
CA GLY A 215 10.11 -48.05 -17.56
C GLY A 215 10.63 -46.65 -17.90
N ASP A 216 9.78 -45.76 -18.38
CA ASP A 216 10.10 -44.38 -18.70
C ASP A 216 10.56 -43.62 -17.45
N LEU A 217 9.91 -43.81 -16.29
CA LEU A 217 10.30 -43.23 -15.00
C LEU A 217 11.73 -43.65 -14.62
N ILE A 218 12.01 -44.96 -14.65
CA ILE A 218 13.33 -45.51 -14.26
C ILE A 218 14.43 -45.04 -15.21
N ALA A 219 14.13 -44.94 -16.51
CA ALA A 219 15.09 -44.51 -17.51
C ALA A 219 15.40 -43.00 -17.43
N THR A 220 14.37 -42.20 -17.17
CA THR A 220 14.50 -40.74 -17.17
C THR A 220 14.99 -40.18 -15.82
N TYR A 221 14.60 -40.83 -14.72
CA TYR A 221 14.86 -40.37 -13.35
C TYR A 221 15.45 -41.49 -12.46
N PRO A 222 16.57 -42.12 -12.84
CA PRO A 222 17.11 -43.31 -12.18
C PRO A 222 17.49 -43.06 -10.70
N GLU A 223 17.89 -41.81 -10.39
CA GLU A 223 18.31 -41.40 -9.04
C GLU A 223 17.16 -40.82 -8.19
N SER A 224 15.91 -40.78 -8.70
CA SER A 224 14.79 -40.31 -7.91
C SER A 224 14.45 -41.28 -6.78
N GLU A 225 13.98 -40.77 -5.65
CA GLU A 225 13.55 -41.60 -4.49
C GLU A 225 12.54 -42.67 -4.87
N VAL A 226 11.65 -42.34 -5.85
CA VAL A 226 10.59 -43.26 -6.31
C VAL A 226 11.04 -44.28 -7.35
N ALA A 227 12.27 -44.19 -7.87
CA ALA A 227 12.76 -45.11 -8.90
C ALA A 227 12.86 -46.56 -8.36
N ALA A 228 13.20 -46.73 -7.08
CA ALA A 228 13.26 -48.06 -6.45
C ALA A 228 11.87 -48.69 -6.38
N GLU A 229 10.85 -47.95 -6.00
CA GLU A 229 9.45 -48.38 -5.96
C GLU A 229 8.94 -48.70 -7.39
N ALA A 230 9.26 -47.86 -8.37
CA ALA A 230 8.90 -48.11 -9.77
C ALA A 230 9.47 -49.45 -10.30
N ARG A 231 10.71 -49.81 -9.92
CA ARG A 231 11.32 -51.12 -10.28
C ARG A 231 10.53 -52.29 -9.70
N GLN A 232 10.06 -52.16 -8.44
CA GLN A 232 9.26 -53.19 -7.81
C GLN A 232 7.88 -53.31 -8.49
N MET A 233 7.24 -52.18 -8.80
CA MET A 233 5.94 -52.15 -9.45
C MET A 233 6.03 -52.69 -10.90
N LEU A 234 7.09 -52.40 -11.61
CA LEU A 234 7.36 -52.93 -12.94
C LEU A 234 7.45 -54.49 -12.90
N ALA A 235 8.08 -55.06 -11.87
CA ALA A 235 8.14 -56.50 -11.69
C ALA A 235 6.77 -57.13 -11.43
N ARG A 236 5.87 -56.45 -10.72
CA ARG A 236 4.48 -56.89 -10.45
C ARG A 236 3.55 -56.75 -11.64
N ALA A 237 3.85 -55.87 -12.56
CA ALA A 237 3.05 -55.62 -13.76
C ALA A 237 3.30 -56.64 -14.91
N LYS A 238 4.11 -57.63 -14.64
CA LYS A 238 4.42 -58.72 -15.64
C LYS A 238 3.18 -59.60 -15.97
#